data_7c70b425baf6804a2df8a261dcfd9131
#
_entry.id   7c70b425baf6804a2df8a261dcfd9131
#
_cell.length_a   1.000
_cell.length_b   1.000
_cell.length_c   1.000
_cell.angle_alpha   90.00
_cell.angle_beta   90.00
_cell.angle_gamma   90.00
#
_symmetry.space_group_name_H-M   'P 1'
#
loop_
_entity.id
_entity.type
_entity.pdbx_description
1 polymer ?
#
loop_
_entity_poly.entity_id
_entity_poly.type
_entity_poly.pdbx_seq_one_letter_code
_entity_poly.pdbx_strand_id
1 'polypeptide(L)'
;MKHVDLEKFANGAFSAQVNRAIEEVTENIQNPNTDAGATRKITVTIAFKPNAERNFVATGVQTKTTLAPALGAVTAFSMGKNLQTGEVEPVH
;
A
#
# COMPACT_ATOMS: atom_id res chain seq x y z
N MET A 1 17.34 28.23 -5.18
CA MET A 1 16.42 27.47 -4.40
C MET A 1 17.10 26.54 -3.44
N LYS A 2 16.56 26.39 -2.26
CA LYS A 2 17.19 25.52 -1.32
C LYS A 2 16.77 24.10 -1.45
N HIS A 3 17.68 23.21 -1.17
CA HIS A 3 17.33 21.82 -1.09
C HIS A 3 16.41 21.56 0.08
N VAL A 4 15.49 20.66 -0.09
CA VAL A 4 14.69 20.16 0.99
C VAL A 4 15.29 18.83 1.43
N ASP A 5 15.52 18.70 2.73
CA ASP A 5 16.01 17.43 3.26
C ASP A 5 14.81 16.50 3.41
N LEU A 6 14.69 15.55 2.50
CA LEU A 6 13.52 14.70 2.48
C LEU A 6 13.40 13.85 3.75
N GLU A 7 14.52 13.54 4.37
CA GLU A 7 14.48 12.78 5.58
C GLU A 7 13.78 13.51 6.71
N LYS A 8 13.90 14.83 6.73
CA LYS A 8 13.29 15.64 7.79
C LYS A 8 12.01 16.29 7.34
N PHE A 9 11.62 16.11 6.09
CA PHE A 9 10.44 16.77 5.57
C PHE A 9 9.22 16.37 6.38
N ALA A 10 8.37 17.33 6.69
CA ALA A 10 7.15 17.12 7.48
C ALA A 10 7.46 16.46 8.80
N ASN A 11 8.54 16.91 9.46
CA ASN A 11 8.98 16.39 10.75
C ASN A 11 9.30 14.89 10.70
N GLY A 12 9.81 14.46 9.58
CA GLY A 12 10.17 13.06 9.41
C GLY A 12 9.04 12.18 8.94
N ALA A 13 7.84 12.72 8.77
CA ALA A 13 6.70 11.89 8.36
C ALA A 13 6.90 11.28 6.98
N PHE A 14 7.48 12.05 6.05
CA PHE A 14 7.70 11.53 4.72
C PHE A 14 8.59 10.29 4.77
N SER A 15 9.74 10.42 5.42
CA SER A 15 10.69 9.33 5.51
C SER A 15 10.11 8.13 6.23
N ALA A 16 9.40 8.37 7.34
CA ALA A 16 8.84 7.28 8.11
C ALA A 16 7.79 6.51 7.34
N GLN A 17 6.92 7.21 6.63
CA GLN A 17 5.86 6.53 5.89
C GLN A 17 6.39 5.79 4.69
N VAL A 18 7.35 6.39 3.98
CA VAL A 18 7.94 5.71 2.83
C VAL A 18 8.70 4.47 3.27
N ASN A 19 9.44 4.55 4.36
CA ASN A 19 10.17 3.39 4.86
C ASN A 19 9.23 2.27 5.28
N ARG A 20 8.11 2.61 5.92
CA ARG A 20 7.13 1.60 6.28
C ARG A 20 6.53 0.95 5.05
N ALA A 21 6.23 1.76 4.03
CA ALA A 21 5.67 1.21 2.79
C ALA A 21 6.67 0.28 2.10
N ILE A 22 7.95 0.64 2.11
CA ILE A 22 8.97 -0.22 1.53
C ILE A 22 9.05 -1.53 2.28
N GLU A 23 8.92 -1.50 3.60
CA GLU A 23 8.91 -2.73 4.37
C GLU A 23 7.75 -3.64 3.98
N GLU A 24 6.55 -3.06 3.83
CA GLU A 24 5.39 -3.84 3.42
C GLU A 24 5.61 -4.49 2.06
N VAL A 25 6.15 -3.70 1.13
CA VAL A 25 6.39 -4.22 -0.21
C VAL A 25 7.43 -5.34 -0.16
N THR A 26 8.48 -5.15 0.61
CA THR A 26 9.53 -6.17 0.71
C THR A 26 8.99 -7.47 1.28
N GLU A 27 8.18 -7.37 2.32
CA GLU A 27 7.57 -8.56 2.90
C GLU A 27 6.67 -9.26 1.91
N ASN A 28 5.92 -8.48 1.13
CA ASN A 28 5.04 -9.07 0.13
C ASN A 28 5.84 -9.77 -0.97
N ILE A 29 6.96 -9.18 -1.38
CA ILE A 29 7.81 -9.81 -2.38
C ILE A 29 8.36 -11.13 -1.87
N GLN A 30 8.67 -11.22 -0.59
CA GLN A 30 9.25 -12.43 -0.03
C GLN A 30 8.22 -13.48 0.33
N ASN A 31 6.95 -13.15 0.22
CA ASN A 31 5.88 -14.07 0.59
C ASN A 31 5.71 -15.11 -0.51
N PRO A 32 5.98 -16.39 -0.24
CA PRO A 32 5.88 -17.42 -1.28
C PRO A 32 4.47 -17.68 -1.78
N ASN A 33 3.47 -17.15 -1.07
CA ASN A 33 2.08 -17.31 -1.52
C ASN A 33 1.66 -16.23 -2.48
N THR A 34 2.57 -15.42 -2.98
CA THR A 34 2.25 -14.41 -3.97
C THR A 34 3.01 -14.70 -5.25
N ASP A 35 2.53 -14.13 -6.35
CA ASP A 35 3.25 -14.24 -7.62
C ASP A 35 4.53 -13.45 -7.53
N ALA A 36 5.66 -14.15 -7.65
CA ALA A 36 6.97 -13.51 -7.49
C ALA A 36 7.21 -12.39 -8.49
N GLY A 37 6.65 -12.53 -9.69
CA GLY A 37 6.89 -11.54 -10.74
C GLY A 37 5.87 -10.41 -10.77
N ALA A 38 4.91 -10.39 -9.87
CA ALA A 38 3.91 -9.34 -9.89
C ALA A 38 4.53 -8.01 -9.48
N THR A 39 4.09 -6.95 -10.13
CA THR A 39 4.57 -5.61 -9.82
C THR A 39 3.89 -5.11 -8.54
N ARG A 40 4.69 -4.58 -7.64
CA ARG A 40 4.18 -3.90 -6.45
C ARG A 40 4.48 -2.43 -6.59
N LYS A 41 3.63 -1.58 -6.02
CA LYS A 41 3.79 -0.13 -6.17
C LYS A 41 3.58 0.58 -4.86
N ILE A 42 4.25 1.72 -4.72
CA ILE A 42 4.02 2.62 -3.61
C ILE A 42 3.64 3.97 -4.22
N THR A 43 2.51 4.50 -3.79
CA THR A 43 2.08 5.82 -4.22
C THR A 43 2.20 6.76 -3.04
N VAL A 44 2.91 7.86 -3.23
CA VAL A 44 3.10 8.85 -2.19
C VAL A 44 2.37 10.12 -2.59
N THR A 45 1.53 10.61 -1.72
CA THR A 45 0.81 11.86 -1.96
C THR A 45 1.26 12.88 -0.93
N ILE A 46 1.70 14.03 -1.41
CA ILE A 46 2.09 15.13 -0.55
C ILE A 46 1.16 16.28 -0.85
N ALA A 47 0.43 16.73 0.16
CA ALA A 47 -0.54 17.81 -0.01
C ALA A 47 0.00 19.05 0.65
N PHE A 48 -0.21 20.19 0.00
CA PHE A 48 0.23 21.49 0.51
C PHE A 48 -0.99 22.37 0.61
N LYS A 49 -1.26 22.89 1.78
CA LYS A 49 -2.40 23.77 1.95
C LYS A 49 -1.95 25.10 2.51
N PRO A 50 -1.91 26.13 1.67
CA PRO A 50 -1.48 27.45 2.14
C PRO A 50 -2.62 28.19 2.84
N ASN A 51 -2.25 29.13 3.69
CA ASN A 51 -3.25 30.02 4.27
C ASN A 51 -3.53 31.18 3.32
N ALA A 52 -4.48 32.02 3.71
CA ALA A 52 -4.91 33.11 2.82
C ALA A 52 -3.81 34.13 2.55
N GLU A 53 -2.91 34.32 3.50
CA GLU A 53 -1.81 35.27 3.34
C GLU A 53 -0.61 34.67 2.64
N ARG A 54 -0.63 33.39 2.37
CA ARG A 54 0.45 32.71 1.66
C ARG A 54 1.77 32.72 2.41
N ASN A 55 1.73 32.88 3.71
CA ASN A 55 2.97 32.88 4.51
C ASN A 55 3.07 31.64 5.39
N PHE A 56 2.15 30.70 5.25
CA PHE A 56 2.21 29.47 5.99
C PHE A 56 1.58 28.36 5.13
N VAL A 57 2.23 27.21 5.07
CA VAL A 57 1.74 26.10 4.28
C VAL A 57 1.72 24.87 5.17
N ALA A 58 0.53 24.29 5.33
CA ALA A 58 0.41 23.02 6.01
C ALA A 58 0.69 21.91 5.02
N THR A 59 1.46 20.91 5.44
CA THR A 59 1.77 19.79 4.57
C THR A 59 1.25 18.51 5.16
N GLY A 60 0.80 17.61 4.29
CA GLY A 60 0.38 16.27 4.68
C GLY A 60 1.03 15.25 3.79
N VAL A 61 1.38 14.11 4.35
CA VAL A 61 2.01 13.02 3.60
C VAL A 61 1.20 11.76 3.80
N GLN A 62 0.92 11.07 2.70
CA GLN A 62 0.17 9.84 2.74
C GLN A 62 0.79 8.84 1.80
N THR A 63 0.87 7.58 2.19
CA THR A 63 1.36 6.55 1.30
C THR A 63 0.30 5.48 1.12
N LYS A 64 0.31 4.87 -0.05
CA LYS A 64 -0.57 3.79 -0.37
C LYS A 64 0.23 2.71 -1.08
N THR A 65 0.08 1.47 -0.66
CA THR A 65 0.80 0.37 -1.30
C THR A 65 -0.16 -0.46 -2.13
N THR A 66 0.32 -0.96 -3.25
CA THR A 66 -0.38 -1.94 -4.06
C THR A 66 0.45 -3.21 -4.03
N LEU A 67 -0.08 -4.23 -3.40
CA LEU A 67 0.65 -5.47 -3.16
C LEU A 67 0.07 -6.59 -4.00
N ALA A 68 0.86 -7.65 -4.15
CA ALA A 68 0.38 -8.83 -4.86
C ALA A 68 -0.55 -9.62 -3.94
N PRO A 69 -1.68 -10.10 -4.46
CA PRO A 69 -2.62 -10.86 -3.62
C PRO A 69 -2.10 -12.25 -3.33
N ALA A 70 -2.65 -12.84 -2.29
CA ALA A 70 -2.28 -14.20 -1.91
C ALA A 70 -2.87 -15.20 -2.87
N LEU A 71 -2.04 -16.05 -3.44
CA LEU A 71 -2.50 -17.03 -4.42
C LEU A 71 -3.34 -18.12 -3.78
N GLY A 72 -2.90 -18.58 -2.62
CA GLY A 72 -3.61 -19.67 -1.98
C GLY A 72 -5.05 -19.34 -1.62
N ALA A 73 -5.29 -18.11 -1.22
CA ALA A 73 -6.64 -17.72 -0.84
C ALA A 73 -7.60 -17.80 -2.02
N VAL A 74 -7.12 -17.43 -3.21
CA VAL A 74 -7.96 -17.50 -4.39
C VAL A 74 -8.30 -18.94 -4.71
N THR A 75 -7.34 -19.81 -4.62
CA THR A 75 -7.54 -21.20 -4.95
C THR A 75 -8.54 -21.86 -4.03
N ALA A 76 -8.55 -21.46 -2.79
CA ALA A 76 -9.38 -22.12 -1.79
C ALA A 76 -10.87 -22.04 -2.13
N PHE A 77 -11.27 -21.04 -2.87
CA PHE A 77 -12.68 -20.89 -3.14
C PHE A 77 -13.08 -21.33 -4.50
N SER A 78 -12.19 -21.82 -5.22
CA SER A 78 -12.59 -22.12 -6.55
C SER A 78 -13.35 -23.36 -6.66
N MET A 79 -13.75 -24.01 -5.79
CA MET A 79 -14.41 -25.09 -5.94
C MET A 79 -15.64 -25.07 -5.75
N GLY A 80 -16.20 -25.11 -5.99
CA GLY A 80 -17.24 -25.12 -5.81
C GLY A 80 -18.14 -25.29 -5.33
N LYS A 81 -18.72 -25.29 -5.59
CA LYS A 81 -19.47 -25.25 -5.30
C LYS A 81 -20.13 -25.92 -4.92
N ASN A 82 -20.38 -25.89 -4.47
CA ASN A 82 -20.88 -26.40 -3.90
C ASN A 82 -21.41 -26.71 -4.13
N LEU A 83 -21.44 -26.70 -4.54
CA LEU A 83 -21.83 -26.72 -4.52
C LEU A 83 -22.48 -27.38 -4.42
N GLN A 84 -22.79 -27.82 -4.31
CA GLN A 84 -23.52 -28.20 -4.00
C GLN A 84 -24.49 -27.80 -3.95
N THR A 85 -24.97 -27.78 -4.07
CA THR A 85 -25.92 -27.21 -3.80
C THR A 85 -25.90 -26.16 -4.45
N GLY A 86 -25.64 -25.99 -4.96
CA GLY A 86 -25.48 -25.05 -5.54
C GLY A 86 -25.31 -24.04 -4.79
N GLU A 87 -25.45 -24.01 -4.14
CA GLU A 87 -25.18 -23.26 -3.39
C GLU A 87 -24.14 -23.30 -3.06
N VAL A 88 -23.80 -22.93 -3.07
CA VAL A 88 -22.81 -22.97 -2.68
C VAL A 88 -22.66 -22.61 -1.60
N GLU A 89 -22.72 -23.06 -0.92
CA GLU A 89 -22.51 -22.88 0.20
C GLU A 89 -21.26 -22.62 0.39
N PRO A 90 -20.95 -21.88 1.01
CA PRO A 90 -19.69 -21.60 1.17
C PRO A 90 -19.17 -22.41 2.01
N VAL A 91 -18.82 -22.92 1.98
CA VAL A 91 -18.33 -23.71 2.67
C VAL A 91 -17.41 -23.33 3.29
N HIS A 92 -17.04 -23.20 3.80
CA HIS A 92 -16.07 -22.81 4.44
C HIS A 92 -15.18 -23.46 4.73
#